data_7c92264044eed09519621445f6583755
#
_entry.id   7c92264044eed09519621445f6583755
#
_cell.length_a   1.000
_cell.length_b   1.000
_cell.length_c   1.000
_cell.angle_alpha   90.00
_cell.angle_beta   90.00
_cell.angle_gamma   90.00
#
_symmetry.space_group_name_H-M   'P 1'
#
loop_
_entity.id
_entity.type
_entity.pdbx_description
1 polymer ?
#
loop_
_entity_poly.entity_id
_entity_poly.type
_entity_poly.pdbx_seq_one_letter_code
_entity_poly.pdbx_strand_id
1 'polypeptide(L)'
;HEGYSSKAYKLGDGMITIGWGHAEPVSKSRYKVGEEISKIEANELLKMDLKKAADGVRRMFKQWEDEGKKVLITQDMFDSLVSIAFNAGVSGLRNSEIVKKMKMGEYEEAGELIKKFKTSNKFSGLSKRREKESKTFLSFLD
;
A
#
# COMPACT_ATOMS: atom_id res chain seq x y z
N HIS A 1 5.42 5.03 -7.05
CA HIS A 1 4.58 6.15 -6.62
C HIS A 1 3.45 6.41 -7.58
N GLU A 2 2.32 6.81 -7.02
CA GLU A 2 1.25 7.37 -7.80
C GLU A 2 1.70 8.68 -8.43
N GLY A 3 1.23 8.97 -9.64
CA GLY A 3 1.50 10.24 -10.27
C GLY A 3 0.90 11.39 -9.48
N TYR A 4 1.46 12.56 -9.61
CA TYR A 4 0.95 13.76 -8.97
C TYR A 4 -0.08 14.46 -9.88
N SER A 5 -1.21 14.88 -9.29
CA SER A 5 -2.17 15.74 -9.96
C SER A 5 -2.62 16.85 -9.02
N SER A 6 -2.43 18.10 -9.44
CA SER A 6 -2.92 19.25 -8.68
C SER A 6 -4.44 19.40 -8.78
N LYS A 7 -5.05 18.77 -9.79
CA LYS A 7 -6.51 18.84 -10.03
C LYS A 7 -7.16 17.50 -9.71
N ALA A 8 -8.30 17.56 -9.03
CA ALA A 8 -9.10 16.38 -8.76
C ALA A 8 -9.65 15.78 -10.05
N TYR A 9 -9.58 14.46 -10.16
CA TYR A 9 -10.08 13.74 -11.33
C TYR A 9 -10.79 12.46 -10.92
N LYS A 10 -11.52 11.91 -11.86
CA LYS A 10 -12.36 10.72 -11.67
C LYS A 10 -11.99 9.68 -12.70
N LEU A 11 -11.74 8.45 -12.25
CA LEU A 11 -11.35 7.34 -13.13
C LEU A 11 -12.45 6.32 -13.36
N GLY A 12 -13.68 6.61 -12.95
CA GLY A 12 -14.80 5.67 -13.12
C GLY A 12 -14.85 4.57 -12.06
N ASP A 13 -14.03 4.68 -11.03
CA ASP A 13 -13.97 3.72 -9.92
C ASP A 13 -14.82 4.13 -8.71
N GLY A 14 -15.65 5.19 -8.86
CA GLY A 14 -16.44 5.72 -7.75
C GLY A 14 -15.64 6.60 -6.79
N MET A 15 -14.41 6.94 -7.15
CA MET A 15 -13.50 7.74 -6.33
C MET A 15 -13.13 9.03 -7.04
N ILE A 16 -12.86 10.08 -6.27
CA ILE A 16 -12.24 11.31 -6.75
C ILE A 16 -10.80 11.29 -6.23
N THR A 17 -9.83 11.41 -7.13
CA THR A 17 -8.40 11.32 -6.81
C THR A 17 -7.75 12.68 -7.00
N ILE A 18 -6.86 13.03 -6.08
CA ILE A 18 -6.15 14.31 -6.11
C ILE A 18 -4.78 14.17 -5.45
N GLY A 19 -3.85 15.04 -5.82
CA GLY A 19 -2.51 15.06 -5.25
C GLY A 19 -1.70 13.84 -5.65
N TRP A 20 -1.14 13.17 -4.68
CA TRP A 20 -0.30 11.99 -4.87
C TRP A 20 -1.13 10.69 -4.74
N GLY A 21 -2.23 10.64 -5.44
CA GLY A 21 -3.08 9.45 -5.41
C GLY A 21 -4.06 9.38 -4.24
N HIS A 22 -4.27 10.49 -3.54
CA HIS A 22 -5.27 10.52 -2.47
C HIS A 22 -6.66 10.36 -3.10
N ALA A 23 -7.44 9.39 -2.65
CA ALA A 23 -8.75 9.09 -3.21
C ALA A 23 -9.82 9.16 -2.14
N GLU A 24 -10.97 9.74 -2.48
CA GLU A 24 -12.15 9.82 -1.61
C GLU A 24 -13.37 9.36 -2.37
N PRO A 25 -14.30 8.63 -1.73
CA PRO A 25 -15.53 8.22 -2.41
C PRO A 25 -16.30 9.45 -2.92
N VAL A 26 -16.83 9.35 -4.13
CA VAL A 26 -17.58 10.46 -4.74
C VAL A 26 -18.69 10.98 -3.81
N SER A 27 -19.37 10.08 -3.10
CA SER A 27 -20.46 10.43 -2.20
C SER A 27 -20.02 11.21 -0.97
N LYS A 28 -18.75 11.16 -0.62
CA LYS A 28 -18.20 11.77 0.61
C LYS A 28 -16.99 12.64 0.35
N SER A 29 -16.69 12.95 -0.90
CA SER A 29 -15.47 13.67 -1.24
C SER A 29 -15.56 15.13 -0.81
N ARG A 30 -14.45 15.62 -0.24
CA ARG A 30 -14.26 17.05 0.03
C ARG A 30 -13.86 17.81 -1.22
N TYR A 31 -13.55 17.10 -2.29
CA TYR A 31 -13.05 17.67 -3.54
C TYR A 31 -14.01 17.40 -4.67
N LYS A 32 -14.12 18.35 -5.59
CA LYS A 32 -14.90 18.21 -6.81
C LYS A 32 -13.95 18.04 -7.99
N VAL A 33 -14.39 17.30 -9.01
CA VAL A 33 -13.61 17.14 -10.23
C VAL A 33 -13.21 18.51 -10.77
N GLY A 34 -11.92 18.69 -11.05
CA GLY A 34 -11.35 19.94 -11.53
C GLY A 34 -10.88 20.88 -10.44
N GLU A 35 -11.19 20.61 -9.18
CA GLU A 35 -10.72 21.43 -8.06
C GLU A 35 -9.22 21.30 -7.91
N GLU A 36 -8.53 22.41 -7.66
CA GLU A 36 -7.07 22.42 -7.49
C GLU A 36 -6.67 22.53 -6.04
N ILE A 37 -5.56 21.88 -5.68
CA ILE A 37 -4.93 22.04 -4.37
C ILE A 37 -3.48 22.47 -4.55
N SER A 38 -2.90 23.04 -3.51
CA SER A 38 -1.49 23.38 -3.48
C SER A 38 -0.65 22.13 -3.31
N LYS A 39 0.63 22.22 -3.67
CA LYS A 39 1.57 21.11 -3.46
C LYS A 39 1.74 20.81 -1.96
N ILE A 40 1.67 21.82 -1.12
CA ILE A 40 1.75 21.67 0.34
C ILE A 40 0.57 20.81 0.82
N GLU A 41 -0.64 21.12 0.36
CA GLU A 41 -1.82 20.33 0.73
C GLU A 41 -1.71 18.89 0.20
N ALA A 42 -1.24 18.72 -1.04
CA ALA A 42 -1.02 17.38 -1.62
C ALA A 42 -0.04 16.57 -0.78
N ASN A 43 1.04 17.18 -0.31
CA ASN A 43 2.04 16.52 0.53
C ASN A 43 1.47 16.14 1.89
N GLU A 44 0.61 16.99 2.47
CA GLU A 44 -0.05 16.67 3.73
C GLU A 44 -1.00 15.48 3.59
N LEU A 45 -1.72 15.41 2.47
CA LEU A 45 -2.59 14.27 2.18
C LEU A 45 -1.77 12.98 2.03
N LEU A 46 -0.61 13.07 1.37
CA LEU A 46 0.29 11.92 1.20
C LEU A 46 0.77 11.41 2.55
N LYS A 47 1.22 12.31 3.43
CA LYS A 47 1.66 11.93 4.79
C LYS A 47 0.55 11.24 5.56
N MET A 48 -0.66 11.76 5.46
CA MET A 48 -1.83 11.20 6.11
C MET A 48 -2.11 9.78 5.61
N ASP A 49 -2.07 9.60 4.30
CA ASP A 49 -2.33 8.30 3.68
C ASP A 49 -1.26 7.27 4.04
N LEU A 50 0.02 7.69 4.05
CA LEU A 50 1.12 6.82 4.46
C LEU A 50 0.99 6.41 5.92
N LYS A 51 0.62 7.35 6.78
CA LYS A 51 0.41 7.06 8.21
C LYS A 51 -0.73 6.07 8.40
N LYS A 52 -1.82 6.22 7.67
CA LYS A 52 -2.95 5.28 7.70
C LYS A 52 -2.51 3.87 7.32
N ALA A 53 -1.73 3.76 6.26
CA ALA A 53 -1.21 2.46 5.80
C ALA A 53 -0.29 1.85 6.87
N ALA A 54 0.64 2.62 7.42
CA ALA A 54 1.56 2.15 8.45
C ALA A 54 0.80 1.71 9.72
N ASP A 55 -0.17 2.49 10.16
CA ASP A 55 -0.97 2.15 11.34
C ASP A 55 -1.79 0.88 11.08
N GLY A 56 -2.30 0.71 9.87
CA GLY A 56 -3.01 -0.51 9.48
C GLY A 56 -2.14 -1.75 9.53
N VAL A 57 -0.91 -1.64 9.04
CA VAL A 57 0.06 -2.76 9.09
C VAL A 57 0.43 -3.07 10.55
N ARG A 58 0.65 -2.05 11.37
CA ARG A 58 0.94 -2.24 12.80
C ARG A 58 -0.19 -2.95 13.52
N ARG A 59 -1.43 -2.58 13.24
CA ARG A 59 -2.60 -3.25 13.83
C ARG A 59 -2.69 -4.71 13.40
N MET A 60 -2.36 -5.01 12.16
CA MET A 60 -2.33 -6.38 11.66
C MET A 60 -1.33 -7.22 12.46
N PHE A 61 -0.12 -6.71 12.66
CA PHE A 61 0.91 -7.43 13.42
C PHE A 61 0.53 -7.59 14.88
N LYS A 62 -0.07 -6.56 15.47
CA LYS A 62 -0.54 -6.64 16.85
C LYS A 62 -1.62 -7.70 17.01
N GLN A 63 -2.51 -7.81 16.05
CA GLN A 63 -3.54 -8.85 16.06
C GLN A 63 -2.90 -10.25 16.04
N TRP A 64 -1.87 -10.46 15.21
CA TRP A 64 -1.17 -11.74 15.16
C TRP A 64 -0.50 -12.05 16.50
N GLU A 65 0.12 -11.06 17.11
CA GLU A 65 0.73 -11.21 18.45
C GLU A 65 -0.31 -11.58 19.48
N ASP A 66 -1.47 -10.92 19.46
CA ASP A 66 -2.58 -11.23 20.37
C ASP A 66 -3.14 -12.64 20.16
N GLU A 67 -3.02 -13.16 18.94
CA GLU A 67 -3.41 -14.55 18.61
C GLU A 67 -2.33 -15.56 18.98
N GLY A 68 -1.23 -15.12 19.58
CA GLY A 68 -0.12 -15.98 19.96
C GLY A 68 0.82 -16.37 18.84
N LYS A 69 0.74 -15.68 17.70
CA LYS A 69 1.60 -15.97 16.55
C LYS A 69 2.83 -15.07 16.59
N LYS A 70 4.00 -15.70 16.66
CA LYS A 70 5.26 -14.97 16.60
C LYS A 70 5.69 -14.82 15.16
N VAL A 71 5.67 -13.58 14.67
CA VAL A 71 6.14 -13.26 13.32
C VAL A 71 7.30 -12.27 13.48
N LEU A 72 8.48 -12.68 13.06
CA LEU A 72 9.65 -11.83 13.10
C LEU A 72 9.66 -10.96 11.84
N ILE A 73 9.84 -9.67 12.03
CA ILE A 73 9.74 -8.70 10.93
C ILE A 73 10.94 -7.76 10.98
N THR A 74 11.61 -7.61 9.83
CA THR A 74 12.63 -6.58 9.68
C THR A 74 11.97 -5.25 9.35
N GLN A 75 12.72 -4.16 9.52
CA GLN A 75 12.23 -2.84 9.11
C GLN A 75 11.92 -2.81 7.61
N ASP A 76 12.75 -3.46 6.80
CA ASP A 76 12.54 -3.52 5.35
C ASP A 76 11.27 -4.28 4.98
N MET A 77 10.95 -5.36 5.69
CA MET A 77 9.68 -6.06 5.52
C MET A 77 8.51 -5.15 5.85
N PHE A 78 8.60 -4.44 6.97
CA PHE A 78 7.56 -3.49 7.38
C PHE A 78 7.36 -2.42 6.31
N ASP A 79 8.43 -1.81 5.85
CA ASP A 79 8.38 -0.74 4.85
C ASP A 79 7.75 -1.24 3.55
N SER A 80 8.11 -2.46 3.13
CA SER A 80 7.55 -3.09 1.94
C SER A 80 6.04 -3.30 2.08
N LEU A 81 5.60 -3.81 3.23
CA LEU A 81 4.17 -4.04 3.48
C LEU A 81 3.39 -2.74 3.57
N VAL A 82 3.99 -1.68 4.12
CA VAL A 82 3.36 -0.35 4.15
C VAL A 82 3.16 0.17 2.73
N SER A 83 4.16 0.00 1.87
CA SER A 83 4.07 0.39 0.47
C SER A 83 2.91 -0.32 -0.23
N ILE A 84 2.78 -1.63 -0.01
CA ILE A 84 1.68 -2.43 -0.56
C ILE A 84 0.33 -1.96 -0.02
N ALA A 85 0.24 -1.74 1.29
CA ALA A 85 -0.98 -1.28 1.93
C ALA A 85 -1.39 0.10 1.46
N PHE A 86 -0.42 0.99 1.24
CA PHE A 86 -0.67 2.32 0.71
C PHE A 86 -1.29 2.25 -0.70
N ASN A 87 -0.79 1.35 -1.53
CA ASN A 87 -1.24 1.23 -2.93
C ASN A 87 -2.52 0.39 -3.07
N ALA A 88 -2.60 -0.73 -2.36
CA ALA A 88 -3.67 -1.72 -2.56
C ALA A 88 -4.67 -1.81 -1.40
N GLY A 89 -4.43 -1.07 -0.32
CA GLY A 89 -5.27 -1.11 0.88
C GLY A 89 -4.82 -2.17 1.88
N VAL A 90 -5.02 -1.88 3.15
CA VAL A 90 -4.66 -2.80 4.26
C VAL A 90 -5.48 -4.09 4.17
N SER A 91 -6.76 -3.98 3.80
CA SER A 91 -7.64 -5.13 3.68
C SER A 91 -7.14 -6.11 2.62
N GLY A 92 -6.71 -5.60 1.46
CA GLY A 92 -6.14 -6.43 0.40
C GLY A 92 -4.88 -7.15 0.84
N LEU A 93 -4.01 -6.46 1.57
CA LEU A 93 -2.81 -7.06 2.12
C LEU A 93 -3.16 -8.13 3.15
N ARG A 94 -4.05 -7.82 4.08
CA ARG A 94 -4.44 -8.74 5.16
C ARG A 94 -4.98 -10.06 4.64
N ASN A 95 -5.69 -10.03 3.54
CA ASN A 95 -6.31 -11.22 2.95
C ASN A 95 -5.42 -11.91 1.90
N SER A 96 -4.18 -11.46 1.75
CA SER A 96 -3.28 -11.97 0.71
C SER A 96 -2.55 -13.23 1.13
N GLU A 97 -2.05 -13.97 0.14
CA GLU A 97 -1.18 -15.11 0.37
C GLU A 97 0.16 -14.69 0.98
N ILE A 98 0.58 -13.43 0.76
CA ILE A 98 1.81 -12.88 1.35
C ILE A 98 1.77 -13.03 2.87
N VAL A 99 0.71 -12.56 3.51
CA VAL A 99 0.59 -12.62 4.96
C VAL A 99 0.39 -14.03 5.46
N LYS A 100 -0.29 -14.88 4.70
CA LYS A 100 -0.42 -16.31 5.06
C LYS A 100 0.94 -16.98 5.15
N LYS A 101 1.80 -16.72 4.18
CA LYS A 101 3.16 -17.26 4.15
C LYS A 101 4.00 -16.72 5.29
N MET A 102 3.87 -15.44 5.61
CA MET A 102 4.58 -14.85 6.74
C MET A 102 4.19 -15.51 8.06
N LYS A 103 2.90 -15.77 8.26
CA LYS A 103 2.40 -16.45 9.47
C LYS A 103 2.92 -17.86 9.60
N MET A 104 3.24 -18.51 8.49
CA MET A 104 3.81 -19.85 8.45
C MET A 104 5.33 -19.85 8.60
N GLY A 105 5.94 -18.68 8.68
CA GLY A 105 7.40 -18.54 8.73
C GLY A 105 8.07 -18.67 7.38
N GLU A 106 7.32 -18.70 6.29
CA GLU A 106 7.83 -18.86 4.93
C GLU A 106 8.08 -17.50 4.29
N TYR A 107 9.05 -16.78 4.81
CA TYR A 107 9.33 -15.38 4.41
C TYR A 107 9.83 -15.25 2.99
N GLU A 108 10.65 -16.18 2.53
CA GLU A 108 11.16 -16.13 1.16
C GLU A 108 10.02 -16.25 0.15
N GLU A 109 9.11 -17.21 0.38
CA GLU A 109 7.93 -17.38 -0.47
C GLU A 109 7.03 -16.15 -0.40
N ALA A 110 6.85 -15.56 0.78
CA ALA A 110 6.07 -14.35 0.94
C ALA A 110 6.63 -13.23 0.07
N GLY A 111 7.95 -13.03 0.11
CA GLY A 111 8.62 -12.01 -0.71
C GLY A 111 8.46 -12.25 -2.20
N GLU A 112 8.55 -13.51 -2.63
CA GLU A 112 8.36 -13.85 -4.05
C GLU A 112 6.91 -13.59 -4.51
N LEU A 113 5.93 -13.85 -3.64
CA LEU A 113 4.53 -13.57 -3.96
C LEU A 113 4.24 -12.09 -4.14
N ILE A 114 5.03 -11.21 -3.52
CA ILE A 114 4.85 -9.76 -3.69
C ILE A 114 4.94 -9.36 -5.16
N LYS A 115 5.84 -9.98 -5.91
CA LYS A 115 6.03 -9.66 -7.34
C LYS A 115 4.74 -9.79 -8.15
N LYS A 116 3.86 -10.70 -7.73
CA LYS A 116 2.63 -11.02 -8.47
C LYS A 116 1.38 -10.39 -7.85
N PHE A 117 1.54 -9.71 -6.73
CA PHE A 117 0.39 -9.21 -5.98
C PHE A 117 -0.32 -8.06 -6.71
N LYS A 118 -1.55 -8.33 -7.12
CA LYS A 118 -2.42 -7.34 -7.79
C LYS A 118 -1.71 -6.57 -8.91
N THR A 119 -0.84 -7.25 -9.62
CA THR A 119 -0.27 -6.71 -10.84
C THR A 119 -1.25 -6.96 -11.97
N SER A 120 -1.56 -5.91 -12.71
CA SER A 120 -2.34 -5.99 -13.91
C SER A 120 -1.39 -5.84 -15.09
N ASN A 121 -1.57 -6.62 -16.14
CA ASN A 121 -0.76 -6.51 -17.35
C ASN A 121 -0.91 -5.15 -18.04
N LYS A 122 -1.86 -4.34 -17.58
CA LYS A 122 -2.15 -3.03 -18.17
C LYS A 122 -1.24 -1.92 -17.68
N PHE A 123 -0.53 -2.12 -16.57
CA PHE A 123 0.25 -1.05 -15.93
C PHE A 123 1.64 -1.53 -15.57
N SER A 124 2.61 -1.25 -16.43
CA SER A 124 4.01 -1.60 -16.21
C SER A 124 4.58 -0.96 -14.93
N GLY A 125 4.04 0.19 -14.52
CA GLY A 125 4.44 0.87 -13.28
C GLY A 125 4.16 0.05 -12.04
N LEU A 126 3.04 -0.68 -11.99
CA LEU A 126 2.71 -1.55 -10.86
C LEU A 126 3.66 -2.74 -10.78
N SER A 127 4.02 -3.31 -11.90
CA SER A 127 4.96 -4.42 -11.95
C SER A 127 6.33 -4.01 -11.38
N LYS A 128 6.86 -2.87 -11.78
CA LYS A 128 8.12 -2.34 -11.26
C LYS A 128 8.05 -2.06 -9.77
N ARG A 129 6.94 -1.51 -9.31
CA ARG A 129 6.70 -1.24 -7.90
C ARG A 129 6.73 -2.53 -7.08
N ARG A 130 6.06 -3.58 -7.56
CA ARG A 130 6.02 -4.88 -6.88
C ARG A 130 7.39 -5.53 -6.84
N GLU A 131 8.17 -5.41 -7.91
CA GLU A 131 9.55 -5.91 -7.94
C GLU A 131 10.41 -5.21 -6.88
N LYS A 132 10.30 -3.90 -6.77
CA LYS A 132 11.04 -3.12 -5.78
C LYS A 132 10.61 -3.51 -4.36
N GLU A 133 9.31 -3.64 -4.12
CA GLU A 133 8.78 -4.04 -2.81
C GLU A 133 9.26 -5.44 -2.44
N SER A 134 9.25 -6.38 -3.39
CA SER A 134 9.74 -7.73 -3.20
C SER A 134 11.23 -7.73 -2.83
N LYS A 135 12.03 -6.98 -3.57
CA LYS A 135 13.47 -6.88 -3.32
C LYS A 135 13.74 -6.31 -1.92
N THR A 136 13.02 -5.28 -1.52
CA THR A 136 13.15 -4.68 -0.19
C THR A 136 12.75 -5.68 0.88
N PHE A 137 11.64 -6.39 0.69
CA PHE A 137 11.17 -7.40 1.62
C PHE A 137 12.21 -8.51 1.82
N LEU A 138 12.83 -8.95 0.74
CA LEU A 138 13.78 -10.07 0.73
C LEU A 138 15.20 -9.66 1.08
N SER A 139 15.45 -8.41 1.49
CA SER A 139 16.80 -7.93 1.79
C SER A 139 17.47 -8.71 2.92
N PHE A 140 16.70 -9.42 3.75
CA PHE A 140 17.27 -10.27 4.81
C PHE A 140 18.10 -11.43 4.26
N LEU A 141 17.94 -11.75 2.98
CA LEU A 141 18.73 -12.81 2.33
C LEU A 141 20.13 -12.34 1.91
N ASP A 142 20.37 -11.04 1.92
CA ASP A 142 21.65 -10.46 1.46
C ASP A 142 22.75 -10.60 2.51
#